data_ae13f4bf09e072c61f458f8369596a8d
#
_entry.id   ae13f4bf09e072c61f458f8369596a8d
#
_cell.length_a   1.000
_cell.length_b   1.000
_cell.length_c   1.000
_cell.angle_alpha   90.00
_cell.angle_beta   90.00
_cell.angle_gamma   90.00
#
_symmetry.space_group_name_H-M   'P 1'
#
loop_
_entity.id
_entity.type
_entity.pdbx_description
1 polymer ?
#
loop_
_entity_poly.entity_id
_entity_poly.type
_entity_poly.pdbx_seq_one_letter_code
_entity_poly.pdbx_strand_id
1 'polypeptide(L)'
;MAARRLAFRALSGWAADDHAAAFSVYEASVEALPPEWPRPDGTAARTFFESRFTPVRIGSGPALVTGYYEPEIPGALERGDVFRHPLHAAPEEMPAGGWFSRAEILAGDLLSGRELVWLESPVEAFLAQVQGSVRVRLRDGTIRRFGFAGKNGHPYRSIGAELIRRGEVPETTMSAGAIRDWCARRPEAVTDLLNHNPSYVFFRPIDLAADRGPLGAMGFPLTPGRSVAVDPAHVPLGAPVWLEAGAVRVLAIAQDTGSAITGPGRADLFWGSGRDAGEVAGAMRLSGRLVALLPDAIAGTVSP
;
A
#
# COMPACT_ATOMS: atom_id res chain seq x y z
N MET A 1 7.99 23.51 3.56
CA MET A 1 6.58 23.12 3.87
C MET A 1 6.31 23.47 5.32
N ALA A 2 5.17 24.12 5.63
CA ALA A 2 4.87 24.52 7.00
C ALA A 2 4.32 23.32 7.80
N ALA A 3 5.21 22.61 8.48
CA ALA A 3 4.81 21.59 9.44
C ALA A 3 4.38 22.29 10.73
N ARG A 4 3.16 22.02 11.20
CA ARG A 4 2.59 22.63 12.41
C ARG A 4 2.64 21.64 13.56
N ARG A 5 3.35 21.98 14.64
CA ARG A 5 3.29 21.23 15.89
C ARG A 5 1.91 21.36 16.55
N LEU A 6 1.45 20.27 17.11
CA LEU A 6 0.18 20.16 17.82
C LEU A 6 0.42 19.63 19.24
N ALA A 7 -0.58 19.80 20.11
CA ALA A 7 -0.63 19.07 21.37
C ALA A 7 -1.49 17.82 21.21
N PHE A 8 -1.21 16.75 21.95
CA PHE A 8 -2.00 15.50 21.92
C PHE A 8 -3.49 15.73 22.21
N ARG A 9 -3.83 16.69 23.10
CA ARG A 9 -5.23 17.09 23.36
C ARG A 9 -5.98 17.66 22.15
N ALA A 10 -5.26 18.06 21.10
CA ALA A 10 -5.84 18.56 19.85
C ALA A 10 -6.10 17.44 18.83
N LEU A 11 -5.74 16.20 19.15
CA LEU A 11 -6.00 15.01 18.35
C LEU A 11 -7.35 14.42 18.74
N SER A 12 -8.35 14.61 17.88
CA SER A 12 -9.71 14.14 18.14
C SER A 12 -9.75 12.62 18.24
N GLY A 13 -10.28 12.08 19.35
CA GLY A 13 -10.39 10.64 19.59
C GLY A 13 -9.11 9.96 20.09
N TRP A 14 -8.00 10.69 20.25
CA TRP A 14 -6.73 10.14 20.71
C TRP A 14 -6.87 9.27 21.96
N ALA A 15 -7.55 9.78 22.99
CA ALA A 15 -7.67 9.10 24.28
C ALA A 15 -8.43 7.75 24.20
N ALA A 16 -9.21 7.53 23.16
CA ALA A 16 -10.05 6.35 22.99
C ALA A 16 -9.43 5.27 22.06
N ASP A 17 -8.27 5.55 21.45
CA ASP A 17 -7.61 4.57 20.57
C ASP A 17 -6.91 3.47 21.36
N ASP A 18 -6.77 2.31 20.75
CA ASP A 18 -5.97 1.19 21.25
C ASP A 18 -4.48 1.45 20.96
N HIS A 19 -3.86 2.25 21.83
CA HIS A 19 -2.42 2.55 21.74
C HIS A 19 -1.54 1.32 21.90
N ALA A 20 -2.00 0.27 22.61
CA ALA A 20 -1.22 -0.94 22.81
C ALA A 20 -1.06 -1.71 21.48
N ALA A 21 -2.11 -1.77 20.67
CA ALA A 21 -2.04 -2.36 19.34
C ALA A 21 -1.04 -1.61 18.43
N ALA A 22 -1.06 -0.27 18.42
CA ALA A 22 -0.09 0.53 17.68
C ALA A 22 1.34 0.36 18.21
N PHE A 23 1.49 0.29 19.53
CA PHE A 23 2.79 0.10 20.18
C PHE A 23 3.43 -1.23 19.83
N SER A 24 2.66 -2.32 19.80
CA SER A 24 3.16 -3.64 19.38
C SER A 24 3.72 -3.63 17.94
N VAL A 25 3.09 -2.87 17.04
CA VAL A 25 3.57 -2.72 15.65
C VAL A 25 4.84 -1.86 15.60
N TYR A 26 4.90 -0.79 16.40
CA TYR A 26 6.09 0.04 16.54
C TYR A 26 7.27 -0.77 17.09
N GLU A 27 7.06 -1.49 18.19
CA GLU A 27 8.07 -2.33 18.83
C GLU A 27 8.62 -3.40 17.89
N ALA A 28 7.76 -4.06 17.10
CA ALA A 28 8.16 -5.07 16.13
C ALA A 28 9.10 -4.55 15.03
N SER A 29 9.08 -3.24 14.74
CA SER A 29 9.87 -2.63 13.67
C SER A 29 10.96 -1.67 14.17
N VAL A 30 11.06 -1.45 15.48
CA VAL A 30 11.93 -0.41 16.06
C VAL A 30 13.42 -0.63 15.78
N GLU A 31 13.86 -1.87 15.64
CA GLU A 31 15.26 -2.19 15.36
C GLU A 31 15.74 -1.70 13.98
N ALA A 32 14.81 -1.51 13.04
CA ALA A 32 15.12 -0.93 11.74
C ALA A 32 15.18 0.61 11.75
N LEU A 33 14.81 1.23 12.86
CA LEU A 33 14.82 2.69 12.98
C LEU A 33 16.20 3.21 13.40
N PRO A 34 16.56 4.43 13.00
CA PRO A 34 17.78 5.08 13.45
C PRO A 34 17.87 5.14 14.98
N PRO A 35 19.09 5.15 15.56
CA PRO A 35 19.29 5.08 17.03
C PRO A 35 18.61 6.19 17.84
N GLU A 36 18.39 7.36 17.22
CA GLU A 36 17.73 8.51 17.86
C GLU A 36 16.21 8.34 17.99
N TRP A 37 15.61 7.30 17.41
CA TRP A 37 14.21 7.01 17.61
C TRP A 37 13.97 6.34 18.98
N PRO A 38 12.88 6.73 19.67
CA PRO A 38 12.59 6.20 20.99
C PRO A 38 12.48 4.68 21.01
N ARG A 39 13.12 4.06 21.98
CA ARG A 39 13.06 2.60 22.19
C ARG A 39 12.03 2.28 23.27
N PRO A 40 11.30 1.14 23.16
CA PRO A 40 10.45 0.64 24.23
C PRO A 40 11.23 0.52 25.54
N ASP A 41 10.66 1.03 26.63
CA ASP A 41 11.31 1.10 27.96
C ASP A 41 10.42 0.57 29.10
N GLY A 42 9.35 -0.16 28.75
CA GLY A 42 8.38 -0.66 29.72
C GLY A 42 7.29 0.36 30.12
N THR A 43 7.37 1.57 29.58
CA THR A 43 6.31 2.59 29.77
C THR A 43 5.02 2.16 29.06
N ALA A 44 3.86 2.42 29.68
CA ALA A 44 2.56 2.14 29.05
C ALA A 44 2.45 2.83 27.68
N ALA A 45 1.90 2.13 26.69
CA ALA A 45 1.90 2.50 25.27
C ALA A 45 1.49 3.98 25.01
N ARG A 46 0.36 4.41 25.58
CA ARG A 46 -0.09 5.80 25.43
C ARG A 46 0.92 6.79 26.01
N THR A 47 1.40 6.55 27.23
CA THR A 47 2.39 7.40 27.90
C THR A 47 3.69 7.45 27.11
N PHE A 48 4.13 6.32 26.54
CA PHE A 48 5.30 6.25 25.68
C PHE A 48 5.16 7.21 24.48
N PHE A 49 4.06 7.13 23.73
CA PHE A 49 3.86 8.04 22.61
C PHE A 49 3.76 9.51 23.04
N GLU A 50 3.02 9.80 24.13
CA GLU A 50 2.82 11.17 24.61
C GLU A 50 4.10 11.80 25.19
N SER A 51 5.04 11.02 25.73
CA SER A 51 6.26 11.52 26.36
C SER A 51 7.50 11.50 25.47
N ARG A 52 7.48 10.74 24.36
CA ARG A 52 8.65 10.55 23.49
C ARG A 52 8.51 11.18 22.12
N PHE A 53 7.31 11.67 21.77
CA PHE A 53 7.03 12.21 20.46
C PHE A 53 6.28 13.54 20.53
N THR A 54 6.52 14.36 19.52
CA THR A 54 5.76 15.58 19.27
C THR A 54 4.84 15.36 18.06
N PRO A 55 3.51 15.60 18.17
CA PRO A 55 2.60 15.55 17.05
C PRO A 55 2.86 16.70 16.09
N VAL A 56 3.06 16.37 14.81
CA VAL A 56 3.33 17.32 13.73
C VAL A 56 2.32 17.10 12.60
N ARG A 57 1.52 18.11 12.30
CA ARG A 57 0.62 18.05 11.15
C ARG A 57 1.40 18.05 9.85
N ILE A 58 1.12 17.09 8.98
CA ILE A 58 1.75 16.96 7.68
C ILE A 58 0.85 17.60 6.62
N GLY A 59 1.41 18.56 5.90
CA GLY A 59 0.67 19.34 4.89
C GLY A 59 -0.27 20.40 5.47
N SER A 60 -0.63 21.39 4.66
CA SER A 60 -1.51 22.50 5.03
C SER A 60 -2.96 22.29 4.63
N GLY A 61 -3.20 21.46 3.61
CA GLY A 61 -4.53 21.11 3.09
C GLY A 61 -5.17 19.91 3.77
N PRO A 62 -6.35 19.49 3.29
CA PRO A 62 -6.94 18.22 3.68
C PRO A 62 -6.10 17.05 3.17
N ALA A 63 -5.94 16.03 4.01
CA ALA A 63 -5.31 14.78 3.62
C ALA A 63 -6.33 13.86 2.93
N LEU A 64 -5.88 13.10 1.94
CA LEU A 64 -6.62 11.99 1.36
C LEU A 64 -6.15 10.68 2.00
N VAL A 65 -7.06 10.02 2.70
CA VAL A 65 -6.81 8.71 3.32
C VAL A 65 -7.64 7.66 2.60
N THR A 66 -6.96 6.66 2.04
CA THR A 66 -7.59 5.51 1.38
C THR A 66 -7.23 4.23 2.11
N GLY A 67 -7.73 3.10 1.63
CA GLY A 67 -7.42 1.79 2.15
C GLY A 67 -6.81 0.90 1.08
N TYR A 68 -5.92 0.00 1.50
CA TYR A 68 -5.40 -1.09 0.67
C TYR A 68 -5.41 -2.42 1.43
N TYR A 69 -5.23 -3.49 0.70
CA TYR A 69 -5.32 -4.84 1.23
C TYR A 69 -4.45 -5.79 0.41
N GLU A 70 -4.19 -6.97 0.92
CA GLU A 70 -3.58 -8.05 0.15
C GLU A 70 -4.67 -8.91 -0.47
N PRO A 71 -4.86 -8.92 -1.80
CA PRO A 71 -5.86 -9.75 -2.45
C PRO A 71 -5.55 -11.25 -2.30
N GLU A 72 -6.60 -12.05 -2.20
CA GLU A 72 -6.50 -13.51 -2.30
C GLU A 72 -7.30 -13.98 -3.51
N ILE A 73 -6.61 -14.53 -4.50
CA ILE A 73 -7.16 -14.86 -5.82
C ILE A 73 -6.77 -16.28 -6.24
N PRO A 74 -7.63 -16.98 -7.00
CA PRO A 74 -7.29 -18.29 -7.58
C PRO A 74 -6.13 -18.19 -8.56
N GLY A 75 -5.29 -19.25 -8.63
CA GLY A 75 -4.21 -19.34 -9.61
C GLY A 75 -3.59 -20.72 -9.70
N ALA A 76 -2.56 -20.84 -10.53
CA ALA A 76 -1.78 -22.05 -10.74
C ALA A 76 -0.29 -21.73 -10.92
N LEU A 77 0.58 -22.68 -10.56
CA LEU A 77 2.03 -22.54 -10.77
C LEU A 77 2.42 -22.73 -12.23
N GLU A 78 1.57 -23.38 -13.01
CA GLU A 78 1.79 -23.66 -14.42
C GLU A 78 0.68 -23.03 -15.27
N ARG A 79 1.01 -22.65 -16.49
CA ARG A 79 0.05 -22.15 -17.46
C ARG A 79 -0.94 -23.25 -17.85
N GLY A 80 -2.22 -22.90 -17.88
CA GLY A 80 -3.30 -23.82 -18.28
C GLY A 80 -4.39 -23.10 -19.06
N ASP A 81 -5.50 -23.79 -19.33
CA ASP A 81 -6.60 -23.24 -20.10
C ASP A 81 -7.33 -22.09 -19.39
N VAL A 82 -7.35 -22.09 -18.07
CA VAL A 82 -8.00 -21.06 -17.24
C VAL A 82 -6.98 -20.01 -16.81
N PHE A 83 -5.85 -20.43 -16.27
CA PHE A 83 -4.83 -19.55 -15.72
C PHE A 83 -3.78 -19.22 -16.79
N ARG A 84 -3.87 -18.03 -17.39
CA ARG A 84 -3.07 -17.62 -18.56
C ARG A 84 -2.27 -16.34 -18.36
N HIS A 85 -2.54 -15.60 -17.28
CA HIS A 85 -1.98 -14.27 -17.05
C HIS A 85 -0.99 -14.32 -15.90
N PRO A 86 0.32 -14.25 -16.19
CA PRO A 86 1.33 -14.46 -15.17
C PRO A 86 1.64 -13.22 -14.33
N LEU A 87 2.09 -13.47 -13.08
CA LEU A 87 2.92 -12.55 -12.33
C LEU A 87 4.38 -12.96 -12.50
N HIS A 88 5.25 -11.98 -12.73
CA HIS A 88 6.63 -12.24 -13.09
C HIS A 88 7.62 -11.83 -11.99
N ALA A 89 8.71 -12.57 -11.89
CA ALA A 89 9.91 -12.11 -11.23
C ALA A 89 10.55 -10.93 -11.98
N ALA A 90 11.39 -10.16 -11.28
CA ALA A 90 12.17 -9.11 -11.92
C ALA A 90 13.16 -9.69 -12.94
N PRO A 91 13.47 -8.97 -14.03
CA PRO A 91 14.57 -9.35 -14.91
C PRO A 91 15.90 -9.34 -14.13
N GLU A 92 16.90 -10.07 -14.60
CA GLU A 92 18.21 -10.13 -13.93
C GLU A 92 18.92 -8.76 -13.93
N GLU A 93 18.76 -8.04 -15.01
CA GLU A 93 19.35 -6.72 -15.17
C GLU A 93 18.29 -5.70 -15.56
N MET A 94 18.22 -4.61 -14.82
CA MET A 94 17.45 -3.43 -15.16
C MET A 94 18.38 -2.20 -15.16
N PRO A 95 18.42 -1.42 -16.25
CA PRO A 95 19.16 -0.17 -16.28
C PRO A 95 18.68 0.82 -15.22
N ALA A 96 19.58 1.61 -14.65
CA ALA A 96 19.25 2.62 -13.64
C ALA A 96 18.25 3.69 -14.13
N GLY A 97 18.12 3.87 -15.44
CA GLY A 97 17.18 4.83 -16.08
C GLY A 97 15.76 4.29 -16.32
N GLY A 98 15.47 3.07 -15.87
CA GLY A 98 14.19 2.40 -16.14
C GLY A 98 14.29 1.34 -17.24
N TRP A 99 13.22 0.54 -17.35
CA TRP A 99 13.11 -0.56 -18.31
C TRP A 99 11.95 -0.32 -19.29
N PHE A 100 11.55 -1.32 -20.04
CA PHE A 100 10.44 -1.23 -20.98
C PHE A 100 9.11 -0.93 -20.27
N SER A 101 8.21 -0.24 -20.98
CA SER A 101 6.85 -0.01 -20.50
C SER A 101 6.04 -1.32 -20.42
N ARG A 102 4.92 -1.31 -19.71
CA ARG A 102 3.97 -2.45 -19.67
C ARG A 102 3.63 -2.97 -21.06
N ALA A 103 3.30 -2.08 -21.99
CA ALA A 103 2.92 -2.45 -23.35
C ALA A 103 4.07 -3.18 -24.08
N GLU A 104 5.30 -2.67 -23.98
CA GLU A 104 6.47 -3.29 -24.62
C GLU A 104 6.83 -4.63 -23.96
N ILE A 105 6.75 -4.74 -22.64
CA ILE A 105 6.98 -5.98 -21.90
C ILE A 105 6.04 -7.08 -22.38
N LEU A 106 4.74 -6.77 -22.44
CA LEU A 106 3.71 -7.75 -22.82
C LEU A 106 3.73 -8.09 -24.30
N ALA A 107 3.95 -7.10 -25.19
CA ALA A 107 4.00 -7.33 -26.62
C ALA A 107 5.27 -8.07 -27.07
N GLY A 108 6.38 -7.83 -26.39
CA GLY A 108 7.67 -8.45 -26.69
C GLY A 108 7.96 -9.75 -25.96
N ASP A 109 7.04 -10.22 -25.10
CA ASP A 109 7.24 -11.40 -24.23
C ASP A 109 8.58 -11.37 -23.47
N LEU A 110 8.95 -10.15 -22.99
CA LEU A 110 10.30 -9.87 -22.46
C LEU A 110 10.57 -10.54 -21.11
N LEU A 111 9.57 -11.17 -20.48
CA LEU A 111 9.64 -11.87 -19.20
C LEU A 111 9.37 -13.37 -19.33
N SER A 112 9.48 -13.93 -20.55
CA SER A 112 9.36 -15.36 -20.79
C SER A 112 10.37 -16.15 -19.94
N GLY A 113 9.90 -17.19 -19.23
CA GLY A 113 10.69 -17.99 -18.30
C GLY A 113 10.85 -17.36 -16.89
N ARG A 114 10.19 -16.22 -16.63
CA ARG A 114 10.19 -15.55 -15.31
C ARG A 114 8.83 -15.55 -14.63
N GLU A 115 7.91 -16.35 -15.14
CA GLU A 115 6.58 -16.52 -14.56
C GLU A 115 6.66 -17.22 -13.21
N LEU A 116 6.04 -16.62 -12.19
CA LEU A 116 6.01 -17.17 -10.84
C LEU A 116 4.70 -17.92 -10.57
N VAL A 117 3.61 -17.42 -11.12
CA VAL A 117 2.26 -17.93 -10.92
C VAL A 117 1.35 -17.37 -12.01
N TRP A 118 0.35 -18.13 -12.39
CA TRP A 118 -0.60 -17.79 -13.44
C TRP A 118 -1.99 -17.53 -12.86
N LEU A 119 -2.63 -16.44 -13.29
CA LEU A 119 -3.93 -15.98 -12.85
C LEU A 119 -4.94 -16.11 -13.98
N GLU A 120 -6.24 -16.10 -13.64
CA GLU A 120 -7.33 -16.26 -14.59
C GLU A 120 -7.50 -15.02 -15.48
N SER A 121 -7.27 -13.82 -14.94
CA SER A 121 -7.60 -12.56 -15.61
C SER A 121 -6.40 -11.60 -15.65
N PRO A 122 -6.19 -10.90 -16.79
CA PRO A 122 -5.17 -9.86 -16.87
C PRO A 122 -5.49 -8.68 -15.93
N VAL A 123 -6.76 -8.47 -15.62
CA VAL A 123 -7.20 -7.43 -14.67
C VAL A 123 -6.78 -7.79 -13.25
N GLU A 124 -6.92 -9.06 -12.84
CA GLU A 124 -6.46 -9.51 -11.51
C GLU A 124 -4.93 -9.43 -11.40
N ALA A 125 -4.19 -9.80 -12.46
CA ALA A 125 -2.74 -9.62 -12.49
C ALA A 125 -2.34 -8.14 -12.36
N PHE A 126 -3.05 -7.25 -13.03
CA PHE A 126 -2.84 -5.81 -12.94
C PHE A 126 -3.16 -5.27 -11.54
N LEU A 127 -4.31 -5.64 -10.98
CA LEU A 127 -4.72 -5.18 -9.65
C LEU A 127 -3.78 -5.71 -8.56
N ALA A 128 -3.28 -6.94 -8.67
CA ALA A 128 -2.24 -7.47 -7.78
C ALA A 128 -0.96 -6.60 -7.84
N GLN A 129 -0.56 -6.14 -9.04
CA GLN A 129 0.57 -5.22 -9.19
C GLN A 129 0.32 -3.85 -8.54
N VAL A 130 -0.91 -3.35 -8.55
CA VAL A 130 -1.29 -2.10 -7.87
C VAL A 130 -1.19 -2.25 -6.35
N GLN A 131 -1.60 -3.41 -5.81
CA GLN A 131 -1.52 -3.69 -4.36
C GLN A 131 -0.10 -4.01 -3.89
N GLY A 132 0.79 -4.48 -4.79
CA GLY A 132 2.18 -4.83 -4.47
C GLY A 132 2.37 -6.16 -3.74
N SER A 133 1.30 -6.83 -3.33
CA SER A 133 1.31 -8.16 -2.74
C SER A 133 0.04 -8.92 -3.12
N VAL A 134 0.12 -10.25 -3.11
CA VAL A 134 -1.01 -11.13 -3.43
C VAL A 134 -0.86 -12.51 -2.79
N ARG A 135 -1.96 -13.07 -2.32
CA ARG A 135 -2.11 -14.47 -1.95
C ARG A 135 -2.77 -15.21 -3.10
N VAL A 136 -2.13 -16.25 -3.59
CA VAL A 136 -2.68 -17.07 -4.67
C VAL A 136 -3.09 -18.43 -4.10
N ARG A 137 -4.38 -18.72 -4.20
CA ARG A 137 -4.95 -19.99 -3.81
C ARG A 137 -4.83 -20.96 -4.97
N LEU A 138 -4.02 -21.99 -4.80
CA LEU A 138 -3.84 -23.07 -5.76
C LEU A 138 -5.02 -24.05 -5.73
N ARG A 139 -5.13 -24.90 -6.76
CA ARG A 139 -6.22 -25.90 -6.88
C ARG A 139 -6.29 -26.90 -5.74
N ASP A 140 -5.15 -27.22 -5.12
CA ASP A 140 -5.05 -28.12 -3.96
C ASP A 140 -5.41 -27.44 -2.62
N GLY A 141 -5.81 -26.14 -2.66
CA GLY A 141 -6.10 -25.32 -1.50
C GLY A 141 -4.88 -24.65 -0.87
N THR A 142 -3.67 -24.97 -1.31
CA THR A 142 -2.44 -24.33 -0.84
C THR A 142 -2.45 -22.85 -1.21
N ILE A 143 -2.03 -21.99 -0.26
CA ILE A 143 -1.85 -20.57 -0.52
C ILE A 143 -0.37 -20.27 -0.72
N ARG A 144 -0.05 -19.64 -1.84
CA ARG A 144 1.27 -19.08 -2.12
C ARG A 144 1.19 -17.56 -2.06
N ARG A 145 2.16 -16.95 -1.41
CA ARG A 145 2.25 -15.49 -1.31
C ARG A 145 3.33 -14.95 -2.20
N PHE A 146 3.03 -13.85 -2.89
CA PHE A 146 3.97 -13.11 -3.71
C PHE A 146 3.95 -11.65 -3.27
N GLY A 147 5.12 -11.07 -3.07
CA GLY A 147 5.30 -9.69 -2.65
C GLY A 147 6.18 -8.91 -3.62
N PHE A 148 6.18 -7.61 -3.49
CA PHE A 148 6.93 -6.67 -4.32
C PHE A 148 8.42 -7.03 -4.38
N ALA A 149 8.97 -7.05 -5.59
CA ALA A 149 10.39 -7.27 -5.86
C ALA A 149 11.05 -6.11 -6.65
N GLY A 150 10.25 -5.19 -7.14
CA GLY A 150 10.72 -4.06 -7.93
C GLY A 150 9.69 -3.60 -8.95
N LYS A 151 10.04 -2.56 -9.70
CA LYS A 151 9.23 -2.03 -10.80
C LYS A 151 10.10 -1.57 -11.96
N ASN A 152 9.51 -1.45 -13.14
CA ASN A 152 10.20 -1.06 -14.37
C ASN A 152 10.65 0.43 -14.45
N GLY A 153 10.46 1.23 -13.40
CA GLY A 153 10.88 2.63 -13.33
C GLY A 153 9.89 3.64 -13.94
N HIS A 154 8.88 3.21 -14.66
CA HIS A 154 7.85 4.10 -15.19
C HIS A 154 6.92 4.65 -14.10
N PRO A 155 6.38 5.88 -14.26
CA PRO A 155 5.40 6.44 -13.35
C PRO A 155 4.08 5.67 -13.43
N TYR A 156 3.42 5.52 -12.30
CA TYR A 156 2.07 4.95 -12.25
C TYR A 156 1.05 5.89 -12.87
N ARG A 157 0.15 5.34 -13.71
CA ARG A 157 -1.01 6.04 -14.24
C ARG A 157 -2.27 5.24 -13.90
N SER A 158 -3.22 5.90 -13.22
CA SER A 158 -4.46 5.26 -12.77
C SER A 158 -5.38 4.90 -13.94
N ILE A 159 -5.67 3.63 -14.13
CA ILE A 159 -6.67 3.17 -15.11
C ILE A 159 -8.10 3.55 -14.68
N GLY A 160 -8.36 3.68 -13.38
CA GLY A 160 -9.64 4.20 -12.87
C GLY A 160 -9.84 5.67 -13.26
N ALA A 161 -8.81 6.50 -13.10
CA ALA A 161 -8.88 7.90 -13.56
C ALA A 161 -9.06 7.98 -15.09
N GLU A 162 -8.45 7.07 -15.83
CA GLU A 162 -8.62 6.98 -17.29
C GLU A 162 -10.06 6.62 -17.67
N LEU A 163 -10.70 5.66 -16.97
CA LEU A 163 -12.11 5.31 -17.21
C LEU A 163 -13.05 6.48 -16.91
N ILE A 164 -12.78 7.25 -15.85
CA ILE A 164 -13.51 8.48 -15.55
C ILE A 164 -13.32 9.50 -16.68
N ARG A 165 -12.10 9.73 -17.13
CA ARG A 165 -11.77 10.67 -18.22
C ARG A 165 -12.43 10.28 -19.54
N ARG A 166 -12.55 8.97 -19.83
CA ARG A 166 -13.27 8.45 -21.00
C ARG A 166 -14.80 8.55 -20.87
N GLY A 167 -15.33 8.92 -19.70
CA GLY A 167 -16.77 8.95 -19.41
C GLY A 167 -17.41 7.57 -19.27
N GLU A 168 -16.60 6.51 -19.08
CA GLU A 168 -17.05 5.12 -19.04
C GLU A 168 -17.57 4.72 -17.64
N VAL A 169 -17.02 5.30 -16.58
CA VAL A 169 -17.43 5.06 -15.20
C VAL A 169 -17.46 6.39 -14.45
N PRO A 170 -18.58 6.75 -13.78
CA PRO A 170 -18.66 7.96 -12.96
C PRO A 170 -17.66 7.95 -11.81
N GLU A 171 -17.09 9.12 -11.48
CA GLU A 171 -16.14 9.24 -10.34
C GLU A 171 -16.75 8.76 -9.03
N THR A 172 -18.04 9.00 -8.82
CA THR A 172 -18.78 8.64 -7.60
C THR A 172 -18.92 7.13 -7.37
N THR A 173 -18.79 6.32 -8.44
CA THR A 173 -18.92 4.85 -8.39
C THR A 173 -17.62 4.14 -8.70
N MET A 174 -16.51 4.89 -8.94
CA MET A 174 -15.23 4.30 -9.29
C MET A 174 -14.67 3.46 -8.13
N SER A 175 -14.39 2.21 -8.44
CA SER A 175 -13.83 1.22 -7.52
C SER A 175 -13.11 0.11 -8.28
N ALA A 176 -12.37 -0.75 -7.59
CA ALA A 176 -11.79 -1.97 -8.21
C ALA A 176 -12.87 -2.90 -8.78
N GLY A 177 -14.04 -2.97 -8.13
CA GLY A 177 -15.22 -3.68 -8.66
C GLY A 177 -15.70 -3.09 -9.98
N ALA A 178 -15.89 -1.77 -10.05
CA ALA A 178 -16.31 -1.09 -11.27
C ALA A 178 -15.32 -1.29 -12.44
N ILE A 179 -14.01 -1.35 -12.14
CA ILE A 179 -12.99 -1.66 -13.15
C ILE A 179 -13.16 -3.10 -13.65
N ARG A 180 -13.32 -4.08 -12.75
CA ARG A 180 -13.58 -5.49 -13.14
C ARG A 180 -14.84 -5.64 -14.00
N ASP A 181 -15.94 -5.02 -13.58
CA ASP A 181 -17.20 -5.04 -14.30
C ASP A 181 -17.09 -4.41 -15.70
N TRP A 182 -16.37 -3.29 -15.80
CA TRP A 182 -16.12 -2.67 -17.10
C TRP A 182 -15.30 -3.57 -18.02
N CYS A 183 -14.21 -4.15 -17.50
CA CYS A 183 -13.36 -5.07 -18.25
C CYS A 183 -14.10 -6.34 -18.69
N ALA A 184 -14.97 -6.88 -17.85
CA ALA A 184 -15.80 -8.05 -18.18
C ALA A 184 -16.79 -7.76 -19.32
N ARG A 185 -17.32 -6.54 -19.38
CA ARG A 185 -18.24 -6.12 -20.47
C ARG A 185 -17.53 -5.71 -21.76
N ARG A 186 -16.23 -5.42 -21.71
CA ARG A 186 -15.44 -4.90 -22.85
C ARG A 186 -14.09 -5.61 -22.98
N PRO A 187 -14.09 -6.93 -23.18
CA PRO A 187 -12.85 -7.72 -23.19
C PRO A 187 -11.86 -7.26 -24.27
N GLU A 188 -12.35 -6.74 -25.39
CA GLU A 188 -11.54 -6.23 -26.51
C GLU A 188 -10.76 -4.95 -26.15
N ALA A 189 -11.23 -4.17 -25.17
CA ALA A 189 -10.62 -2.90 -24.75
C ALA A 189 -9.71 -3.04 -23.52
N VAL A 190 -9.66 -4.22 -22.90
CA VAL A 190 -8.90 -4.46 -21.66
C VAL A 190 -7.42 -4.15 -21.85
N THR A 191 -6.80 -4.67 -22.91
CA THR A 191 -5.36 -4.48 -23.15
C THR A 191 -5.01 -3.00 -23.30
N ASP A 192 -5.82 -2.24 -24.04
CA ASP A 192 -5.62 -0.80 -24.21
C ASP A 192 -5.73 -0.07 -22.86
N LEU A 193 -6.75 -0.39 -22.06
CA LEU A 193 -6.93 0.21 -20.74
C LEU A 193 -5.75 -0.09 -19.81
N LEU A 194 -5.31 -1.35 -19.70
CA LEU A 194 -4.23 -1.73 -18.82
C LEU A 194 -2.90 -1.10 -19.25
N ASN A 195 -2.66 -0.98 -20.55
CA ASN A 195 -1.46 -0.36 -21.12
C ASN A 195 -1.42 1.16 -20.97
N HIS A 196 -2.53 1.81 -20.61
CA HIS A 196 -2.51 3.22 -20.20
C HIS A 196 -1.55 3.44 -19.01
N ASN A 197 -1.41 2.45 -18.13
CA ASN A 197 -0.41 2.46 -17.07
C ASN A 197 0.92 1.85 -17.56
N PRO A 198 1.97 2.64 -17.85
CA PRO A 198 3.25 2.11 -18.29
C PRO A 198 4.05 1.40 -17.18
N SER A 199 3.69 1.63 -15.91
CA SER A 199 4.35 0.99 -14.76
C SER A 199 4.06 -0.51 -14.72
N TYR A 200 5.10 -1.31 -14.47
CA TYR A 200 5.01 -2.76 -14.30
C TYR A 200 5.72 -3.15 -12.99
N VAL A 201 5.02 -3.92 -12.15
CA VAL A 201 5.55 -4.40 -10.86
C VAL A 201 5.96 -5.85 -10.98
N PHE A 202 7.14 -6.16 -10.48
CA PHE A 202 7.70 -7.50 -10.36
C PHE A 202 7.49 -8.07 -8.97
N PHE A 203 7.39 -9.39 -8.88
CA PHE A 203 7.11 -10.10 -7.65
C PHE A 203 8.25 -11.06 -7.28
N ARG A 204 8.22 -11.51 -6.04
CA ARG A 204 9.01 -12.62 -5.53
C ARG A 204 8.15 -13.49 -4.61
N PRO A 205 8.40 -14.78 -4.51
CA PRO A 205 7.78 -15.61 -3.49
C PRO A 205 8.12 -15.09 -2.09
N ILE A 206 7.14 -15.12 -1.20
CA ILE A 206 7.30 -14.75 0.21
C ILE A 206 6.91 -15.94 1.09
N ASP A 207 7.85 -16.40 1.90
CA ASP A 207 7.61 -17.43 2.90
C ASP A 207 7.25 -16.76 4.24
N LEU A 208 5.96 -16.63 4.49
CA LEU A 208 5.42 -16.10 5.74
C LEU A 208 4.22 -16.94 6.17
N ALA A 209 4.04 -17.07 7.49
CA ALA A 209 2.87 -17.71 8.06
C ALA A 209 1.56 -17.08 7.55
N ALA A 210 0.53 -17.89 7.37
CA ALA A 210 -0.72 -17.48 6.74
C ALA A 210 -1.47 -16.38 7.53
N ASP A 211 -1.28 -16.30 8.83
CA ASP A 211 -1.87 -15.31 9.75
C ASP A 211 -1.14 -13.95 9.74
N ARG A 212 0.05 -13.88 9.12
CA ARG A 212 0.81 -12.62 9.00
C ARG A 212 0.36 -11.84 7.77
N GLY A 213 0.42 -10.50 7.84
CA GLY A 213 0.26 -9.65 6.68
C GLY A 213 1.45 -9.72 5.71
N PRO A 214 1.35 -9.11 4.53
CA PRO A 214 2.47 -9.01 3.60
C PRO A 214 3.60 -8.16 4.17
N LEU A 215 4.80 -8.27 3.60
CA LEU A 215 5.91 -7.38 3.96
C LEU A 215 5.69 -6.00 3.38
N GLY A 216 5.71 -4.98 4.24
CA GLY A 216 5.75 -3.58 3.84
C GLY A 216 7.16 -3.16 3.36
N ALA A 217 7.30 -1.89 2.97
CA ALA A 217 8.56 -1.32 2.49
C ALA A 217 9.69 -1.37 3.54
N MET A 218 9.35 -1.39 4.83
CA MET A 218 10.33 -1.58 5.93
C MET A 218 10.78 -3.04 6.10
N GLY A 219 10.20 -4.00 5.35
CA GLY A 219 10.53 -5.43 5.47
C GLY A 219 9.84 -6.15 6.62
N PHE A 220 8.88 -5.53 7.30
CA PHE A 220 8.08 -6.13 8.38
C PHE A 220 6.68 -6.48 7.90
N PRO A 221 6.07 -7.54 8.50
CA PRO A 221 4.67 -7.87 8.23
C PRO A 221 3.72 -6.72 8.61
N LEU A 222 2.86 -6.36 7.69
CA LEU A 222 1.85 -5.32 7.93
C LEU A 222 0.73 -5.84 8.83
N THR A 223 0.25 -4.96 9.70
CA THR A 223 -0.84 -5.25 10.65
C THR A 223 -2.11 -4.50 10.24
N PRO A 224 -3.25 -5.20 10.07
CA PRO A 224 -4.53 -4.57 9.71
C PRO A 224 -4.92 -3.45 10.67
N GLY A 225 -5.29 -2.29 10.13
CA GLY A 225 -5.68 -1.10 10.90
C GLY A 225 -4.54 -0.43 11.66
N ARG A 226 -3.30 -0.96 11.60
CA ARG A 226 -2.14 -0.43 12.37
C ARG A 226 -0.90 -0.18 11.52
N SER A 227 -0.89 -0.57 10.25
CA SER A 227 0.16 -0.22 9.29
C SER A 227 -0.38 0.70 8.22
N VAL A 228 0.38 1.72 7.86
CA VAL A 228 -0.01 2.73 6.87
C VAL A 228 1.11 2.96 5.85
N ALA A 229 0.72 3.07 4.57
CA ALA A 229 1.61 3.53 3.52
C ALA A 229 1.57 5.06 3.43
N VAL A 230 2.75 5.67 3.29
CA VAL A 230 2.96 7.12 3.25
C VAL A 230 3.98 7.48 2.17
N ASP A 231 4.09 8.77 1.89
CA ASP A 231 5.22 9.31 1.13
C ASP A 231 6.42 9.55 2.07
N PRO A 232 7.51 8.80 1.94
CA PRO A 232 8.66 8.91 2.83
C PRO A 232 9.41 10.25 2.70
N ALA A 233 9.16 11.03 1.65
CA ALA A 233 9.67 12.40 1.53
C ALA A 233 9.01 13.37 2.53
N HIS A 234 7.88 12.98 3.12
CA HIS A 234 7.09 13.82 4.02
C HIS A 234 6.88 13.21 5.41
N VAL A 235 6.76 11.88 5.47
CA VAL A 235 6.59 11.12 6.72
C VAL A 235 7.66 10.05 6.77
N PRO A 236 8.61 10.09 7.70
CA PRO A 236 9.64 9.06 7.81
C PRO A 236 9.01 7.68 8.03
N LEU A 237 9.56 6.65 7.39
CA LEU A 237 9.17 5.28 7.68
C LEU A 237 9.48 4.94 9.14
N GLY A 238 8.57 4.19 9.77
CA GLY A 238 8.57 3.86 11.19
C GLY A 238 7.91 4.91 12.08
N ALA A 239 7.58 6.10 11.55
CA ALA A 239 6.86 7.11 12.32
C ALA A 239 5.46 6.60 12.71
N PRO A 240 5.05 6.75 13.98
CA PRO A 240 3.65 6.64 14.33
C PRO A 240 2.86 7.78 13.70
N VAL A 241 1.71 7.46 13.10
CA VAL A 241 0.88 8.40 12.35
C VAL A 241 -0.54 8.34 12.87
N TRP A 242 -1.02 9.48 13.36
CA TRP A 242 -2.42 9.64 13.73
C TRP A 242 -3.25 10.04 12.51
N LEU A 243 -4.21 9.20 12.17
CA LEU A 243 -5.14 9.41 11.07
C LEU A 243 -6.48 9.94 11.60
N GLU A 244 -6.90 11.11 11.12
CA GLU A 244 -8.23 11.67 11.36
C GLU A 244 -8.91 11.92 10.02
N ALA A 245 -9.73 10.99 9.56
CA ALA A 245 -10.41 11.10 8.28
C ALA A 245 -11.79 10.44 8.34
N GLY A 246 -12.85 11.16 8.01
CA GLY A 246 -14.22 10.68 8.21
C GLY A 246 -14.44 10.18 9.64
N ALA A 247 -14.86 8.93 9.78
CA ALA A 247 -15.01 8.26 11.09
C ALA A 247 -13.71 7.63 11.61
N VAL A 248 -12.65 7.57 10.80
CA VAL A 248 -11.38 6.94 11.19
C VAL A 248 -10.64 7.83 12.19
N ARG A 249 -10.29 7.23 13.34
CA ARG A 249 -9.47 7.81 14.42
C ARG A 249 -8.54 6.73 14.89
N VAL A 250 -7.32 6.65 14.32
CA VAL A 250 -6.42 5.52 14.59
C VAL A 250 -4.96 5.95 14.58
N LEU A 251 -4.17 5.40 15.48
CA LEU A 251 -2.73 5.44 15.45
C LEU A 251 -2.21 4.23 14.68
N ALA A 252 -1.49 4.49 13.59
CA ALA A 252 -0.85 3.47 12.75
C ALA A 252 0.64 3.77 12.60
N ILE A 253 1.43 2.79 12.22
CA ILE A 253 2.87 2.94 11.98
C ILE A 253 3.13 3.01 10.48
N ALA A 254 3.93 3.97 10.05
CA ALA A 254 4.33 4.16 8.66
C ALA A 254 5.33 3.07 8.24
N GLN A 255 4.83 1.89 7.86
CA GLN A 255 5.66 0.73 7.52
C GLN A 255 5.72 0.44 6.03
N ASP A 256 4.97 1.21 5.22
CA ASP A 256 4.87 0.93 3.79
C ASP A 256 4.87 2.20 2.94
N THR A 257 5.02 1.99 1.63
CA THR A 257 4.99 3.03 0.60
C THR A 257 4.21 2.53 -0.60
N GLY A 258 3.77 3.45 -1.45
CA GLY A 258 3.13 3.07 -2.72
C GLY A 258 3.39 4.09 -3.81
N SER A 259 3.49 3.65 -5.07
CA SER A 259 3.74 4.55 -6.21
C SER A 259 2.64 5.61 -6.43
N ALA A 260 1.45 5.37 -5.89
CA ALA A 260 0.31 6.28 -5.91
C ALA A 260 0.18 7.08 -4.59
N ILE A 261 1.05 6.81 -3.60
CA ILE A 261 1.01 7.43 -2.28
C ILE A 261 2.09 8.51 -2.25
N THR A 262 1.78 9.66 -2.83
CA THR A 262 2.73 10.76 -3.00
C THR A 262 2.18 12.07 -2.44
N GLY A 263 3.07 12.87 -1.86
CA GLY A 263 2.75 14.17 -1.27
C GLY A 263 2.41 14.13 0.22
N PRO A 264 2.40 15.30 0.86
CA PRO A 264 2.31 15.43 2.32
C PRO A 264 0.95 15.04 2.92
N GLY A 265 -0.11 15.09 2.13
CA GLY A 265 -1.47 14.79 2.59
C GLY A 265 -1.99 13.44 2.08
N ARG A 266 -1.13 12.45 1.87
CA ARG A 266 -1.52 11.15 1.31
C ARG A 266 -1.17 10.01 2.27
N ALA A 267 -2.15 9.19 2.60
CA ALA A 267 -1.97 7.97 3.39
C ALA A 267 -2.88 6.85 2.88
N ASP A 268 -2.41 5.62 3.00
CA ASP A 268 -3.16 4.41 2.62
C ASP A 268 -3.11 3.41 3.77
N LEU A 269 -4.24 3.13 4.42
CA LEU A 269 -4.32 2.28 5.60
C LEU A 269 -4.48 0.82 5.18
N PHE A 270 -3.65 -0.06 5.73
CA PHE A 270 -3.73 -1.50 5.48
C PHE A 270 -4.91 -2.13 6.22
N TRP A 271 -5.78 -2.86 5.52
CA TRP A 271 -6.97 -3.48 6.10
C TRP A 271 -6.89 -4.99 6.24
N GLY A 272 -5.80 -5.61 5.80
CA GLY A 272 -5.64 -7.07 5.90
C GLY A 272 -5.64 -7.77 4.55
N SER A 273 -5.98 -9.05 4.55
CA SER A 273 -5.95 -9.89 3.35
C SER A 273 -7.35 -10.45 3.03
N GLY A 274 -7.60 -10.73 1.77
CA GLY A 274 -8.81 -11.40 1.30
C GLY A 274 -9.98 -10.44 1.00
N ARG A 275 -11.17 -11.03 0.79
CA ARG A 275 -12.35 -10.34 0.27
C ARG A 275 -12.84 -9.22 1.21
N ASP A 276 -13.06 -9.54 2.49
CA ASP A 276 -13.66 -8.61 3.45
C ASP A 276 -12.77 -7.37 3.63
N ALA A 277 -11.44 -7.59 3.72
CA ALA A 277 -10.47 -6.49 3.74
C ALA A 277 -10.54 -5.65 2.46
N GLY A 278 -10.73 -6.30 1.31
CA GLY A 278 -10.87 -5.64 0.02
C GLY A 278 -12.13 -4.77 -0.09
N GLU A 279 -13.25 -5.21 0.47
CA GLU A 279 -14.50 -4.43 0.50
C GLU A 279 -14.35 -3.16 1.35
N VAL A 280 -13.76 -3.28 2.55
CA VAL A 280 -13.48 -2.14 3.42
C VAL A 280 -12.48 -1.17 2.77
N ALA A 281 -11.36 -1.69 2.28
CA ALA A 281 -10.32 -0.88 1.64
C ALA A 281 -10.85 -0.16 0.39
N GLY A 282 -11.61 -0.86 -0.44
CA GLY A 282 -12.19 -0.33 -1.68
C GLY A 282 -13.21 0.79 -1.48
N ALA A 283 -13.91 0.78 -0.35
CA ALA A 283 -14.87 1.83 0.02
C ALA A 283 -14.19 3.05 0.70
N MET A 284 -12.92 2.93 1.08
CA MET A 284 -12.23 3.95 1.86
C MET A 284 -11.62 5.03 0.98
N ARG A 285 -12.27 6.19 0.89
CA ARG A 285 -11.77 7.42 0.28
C ARG A 285 -12.19 8.60 1.13
N LEU A 286 -11.39 8.94 2.12
CA LEU A 286 -11.77 9.87 3.18
C LEU A 286 -10.90 11.13 3.14
N SER A 287 -11.53 12.27 3.37
CA SER A 287 -10.82 13.54 3.58
C SER A 287 -10.60 13.78 5.08
N GLY A 288 -9.43 14.31 5.43
CA GLY A 288 -9.12 14.54 6.82
C GLY A 288 -7.77 15.21 7.05
N ARG A 289 -7.08 14.81 8.10
CA ARG A 289 -5.71 15.26 8.41
C ARG A 289 -4.79 14.11 8.78
N LEU A 290 -3.52 14.29 8.46
CA LEU A 290 -2.41 13.40 8.78
C LEU A 290 -1.52 14.08 9.81
N VAL A 291 -1.26 13.41 10.92
CA VAL A 291 -0.38 13.90 11.98
C VAL A 291 0.69 12.86 12.27
N ALA A 292 1.94 13.14 11.92
CA ALA A 292 3.05 12.28 12.27
C ALA A 292 3.51 12.57 13.71
N LEU A 293 3.82 11.53 14.47
CA LEU A 293 4.48 11.66 15.76
C LEU A 293 5.99 11.54 15.53
N LEU A 294 6.70 12.63 15.70
CA LEU A 294 8.14 12.68 15.45
C LEU A 294 8.90 12.76 16.77
N PRO A 295 10.05 12.07 16.92
CA PRO A 295 10.94 12.29 18.05
C PRO A 295 11.29 13.77 18.19
N ASP A 296 11.46 14.27 19.41
CA ASP A 296 11.70 15.69 19.66
C ASP A 296 12.93 16.24 18.92
N ALA A 297 13.96 15.42 18.77
CA ALA A 297 15.16 15.78 18.01
C ALA A 297 14.86 16.08 16.54
N ILE A 298 13.93 15.31 15.91
CA ILE A 298 13.53 15.48 14.51
C ILE A 298 12.45 16.56 14.41
N ALA A 299 11.49 16.58 15.33
CA ALA A 299 10.45 17.61 15.38
C ALA A 299 11.01 19.03 15.54
N GLY A 300 12.21 19.18 16.11
CA GLY A 300 12.95 20.44 16.25
C GLY A 300 13.45 21.03 14.93
N THR A 301 13.69 20.20 13.93
CA THR A 301 14.19 20.61 12.61
C THR A 301 13.09 20.99 11.62
N VAL A 302 11.84 20.67 11.95
CA VAL A 302 10.67 21.02 11.13
C VAL A 302 10.28 22.45 11.49
N SER A 303 10.67 23.42 10.66
CA SER A 303 10.30 24.83 10.83
C SER A 303 8.78 25.00 10.80
N PRO A 304 8.27 25.96 11.64
CA PRO A 304 6.84 26.25 11.72
C PRO A 304 6.20 26.72 10.41
#